data_23cd5bc2a19df59cee75f5ca143c4ec9
#
_entry.id   23cd5bc2a19df59cee75f5ca143c4ec9
#
_cell.length_a   1.000
_cell.length_b   1.000
_cell.length_c   1.000
_cell.angle_alpha   90.00
_cell.angle_beta   90.00
_cell.angle_gamma   90.00
#
_symmetry.space_group_name_H-M   'P 1'
#
loop_
_entity.id
_entity.type
_entity.pdbx_description
1 polymer ?
#
loop_
_entity_poly.entity_id
_entity_poly.type
_entity_poly.pdbx_seq_one_letter_code
_entity_poly.pdbx_strand_id
1 'polypeptide(L)'
;MRIKLMCLTFVVAAGAAFAHQGAMGVLKERMDAMGRVQGDAKIIGQMLRGQTVFDADAARAALDRLVEEARAIPGHFEVRDVSAPSEARELIWTEFDAFSGLADEMANAAMGPADTPETLRQTFIAVGAACGACHEKYRAKTD
;
A
#
# COMPACT_ATOMS: atom_id res chain seq x y z
N MET A 1 -24.94 -43.21 48.57
CA MET A 1 -24.98 -42.92 47.13
C MET A 1 -24.15 -41.64 46.91
N ARG A 2 -22.89 -41.80 46.40
CA ARG A 2 -21.90 -40.75 46.29
C ARG A 2 -21.95 -40.19 44.86
N ILE A 3 -22.46 -38.98 44.66
CA ILE A 3 -22.48 -38.26 43.37
C ILE A 3 -21.09 -37.63 43.21
N LYS A 4 -20.33 -38.11 42.21
CA LYS A 4 -19.06 -37.50 41.79
C LYS A 4 -19.42 -36.34 40.83
N LEU A 5 -19.18 -35.12 41.31
CA LEU A 5 -19.26 -33.92 40.51
C LEU A 5 -18.02 -33.83 39.57
N MET A 6 -18.23 -34.03 38.29
CA MET A 6 -17.18 -33.97 37.25
C MET A 6 -17.14 -32.51 36.77
N CYS A 7 -16.12 -31.75 37.24
CA CYS A 7 -15.81 -30.42 36.72
C CYS A 7 -15.24 -30.53 35.32
N LEU A 8 -16.01 -30.16 34.31
CA LEU A 8 -15.60 -30.01 32.94
C LEU A 8 -14.90 -28.64 32.76
N THR A 9 -13.58 -28.64 32.75
CA THR A 9 -12.80 -27.42 32.45
C THR A 9 -12.90 -27.10 30.97
N PHE A 10 -13.62 -26.04 30.65
CA PHE A 10 -13.70 -25.45 29.32
C PHE A 10 -12.41 -24.66 29.08
N VAL A 11 -11.47 -25.21 28.34
CA VAL A 11 -10.32 -24.47 27.82
C VAL A 11 -10.79 -23.69 26.61
N VAL A 12 -11.05 -22.40 26.79
CA VAL A 12 -11.32 -21.48 25.70
C VAL A 12 -10.00 -21.20 25.00
N ALA A 13 -9.84 -21.70 23.81
CA ALA A 13 -8.72 -21.38 22.92
C ALA A 13 -8.89 -19.93 22.41
N ALA A 14 -8.36 -18.96 23.16
CA ALA A 14 -8.23 -17.55 22.77
C ALA A 14 -6.95 -17.39 21.94
N GLY A 15 -6.91 -17.93 20.73
CA GLY A 15 -5.67 -17.96 19.92
C GLY A 15 -5.69 -17.22 18.59
N ALA A 16 -6.81 -16.55 18.21
CA ALA A 16 -6.90 -16.00 16.85
C ALA A 16 -7.12 -14.47 16.76
N ALA A 17 -7.12 -13.72 17.88
CA ALA A 17 -7.42 -12.29 17.89
C ALA A 17 -6.18 -11.38 17.85
N PHE A 18 -4.97 -11.91 17.93
CA PHE A 18 -3.75 -11.09 18.03
C PHE A 18 -3.10 -10.71 16.68
N ALA A 19 -3.52 -11.29 15.58
CA ALA A 19 -2.90 -11.02 14.28
C ALA A 19 -3.25 -9.64 13.69
N HIS A 20 -4.28 -8.95 14.16
CA HIS A 20 -4.70 -7.64 13.65
C HIS A 20 -4.38 -6.46 14.59
N GLN A 21 -3.89 -6.70 15.78
CA GLN A 21 -3.50 -5.63 16.74
C GLN A 21 -2.02 -5.23 16.65
N GLY A 22 -1.21 -5.89 15.81
CA GLY A 22 0.23 -5.66 15.73
C GLY A 22 0.67 -4.50 14.84
N ALA A 23 -0.18 -3.98 13.96
CA ALA A 23 0.17 -2.85 13.10
C ALA A 23 -0.23 -1.54 13.78
N MET A 24 0.56 -1.10 14.77
CA MET A 24 0.43 0.19 15.45
C MET A 24 1.57 1.11 14.99
N GLY A 25 1.35 2.43 15.05
CA GLY A 25 2.39 3.41 14.73
C GLY A 25 2.83 3.39 13.27
N VAL A 26 4.13 3.42 13.03
CA VAL A 26 4.75 3.58 11.70
C VAL A 26 4.35 2.49 10.71
N LEU A 27 4.23 1.24 11.15
CA LEU A 27 3.82 0.15 10.25
C LEU A 27 2.38 0.35 9.74
N LYS A 28 1.47 0.78 10.64
CA LYS A 28 0.10 1.09 10.24
C LYS A 28 0.05 2.25 9.24
N GLU A 29 0.82 3.29 9.46
CA GLU A 29 0.92 4.43 8.53
C GLU A 29 1.37 4.00 7.13
N ARG A 30 2.36 3.10 7.01
CA ARG A 30 2.80 2.52 5.73
C ARG A 30 1.68 1.75 5.04
N MET A 31 0.95 0.93 5.80
CA MET A 31 -0.18 0.15 5.26
C MET A 31 -1.32 1.07 4.80
N ASP A 32 -1.64 2.09 5.58
CA ASP A 32 -2.69 3.06 5.26
C ASP A 32 -2.31 3.89 4.02
N ALA A 33 -1.05 4.33 3.90
CA ALA A 33 -0.54 5.05 2.73
C ALA A 33 -0.67 4.19 1.46
N MET A 34 -0.23 2.93 1.49
CA MET A 34 -0.40 2.02 0.36
C MET A 34 -1.87 1.73 0.04
N GLY A 35 -2.73 1.70 1.06
CA GLY A 35 -4.19 1.60 0.89
C GLY A 35 -4.78 2.80 0.14
N ARG A 36 -4.33 4.02 0.44
CA ARG A 36 -4.74 5.24 -0.29
C ARG A 36 -4.25 5.22 -1.74
N VAL A 37 -2.98 4.88 -1.97
CA VAL A 37 -2.43 4.68 -3.33
C VAL A 37 -3.26 3.67 -4.12
N GLN A 38 -3.61 2.54 -3.51
CA GLN A 38 -4.46 1.52 -4.15
C GLN A 38 -5.86 2.07 -4.47
N GLY A 39 -6.44 2.86 -3.58
CA GLY A 39 -7.75 3.51 -3.77
C GLY A 39 -7.77 4.41 -5.00
N ASP A 40 -6.78 5.30 -5.14
CA ASP A 40 -6.66 6.21 -6.28
C ASP A 40 -6.35 5.47 -7.58
N ALA A 41 -5.46 4.48 -7.55
CA ALA A 41 -5.20 3.62 -8.71
C ALA A 41 -6.45 2.85 -9.15
N LYS A 42 -7.31 2.43 -8.22
CA LYS A 42 -8.58 1.77 -8.52
C LYS A 42 -9.55 2.73 -9.24
N ILE A 43 -9.67 3.99 -8.81
CA ILE A 43 -10.50 5.01 -9.47
C ILE A 43 -10.10 5.15 -10.93
N ILE A 44 -8.81 5.37 -11.20
CA ILE A 44 -8.27 5.50 -12.55
C ILE A 44 -8.51 4.21 -13.36
N GLY A 45 -8.19 3.06 -12.78
CA GLY A 45 -8.36 1.77 -13.43
C GLY A 45 -9.81 1.45 -13.79
N GLN A 46 -10.80 1.89 -13.00
CA GLN A 46 -12.22 1.72 -13.30
C GLN A 46 -12.63 2.55 -14.52
N MET A 47 -12.19 3.81 -14.64
CA MET A 47 -12.40 4.64 -15.82
C MET A 47 -11.80 4.03 -17.08
N LEU A 48 -10.54 3.56 -17.00
CA LEU A 48 -9.82 2.96 -18.13
C LEU A 48 -10.40 1.63 -18.61
N ARG A 49 -11.11 0.90 -17.75
CA ARG A 49 -11.83 -0.33 -18.09
C ARG A 49 -13.29 -0.10 -18.49
N GLY A 50 -13.75 1.15 -18.51
CA GLY A 50 -15.16 1.50 -18.83
C GLY A 50 -16.15 1.05 -17.74
N GLN A 51 -15.69 0.79 -16.52
CA GLN A 51 -16.55 0.45 -15.38
C GLN A 51 -17.21 1.68 -14.77
N THR A 52 -16.59 2.84 -14.95
CA THR A 52 -17.14 4.16 -14.66
C THR A 52 -16.95 5.06 -15.88
N VAL A 53 -17.78 6.10 -15.99
CA VAL A 53 -17.63 7.12 -17.04
C VAL A 53 -16.30 7.84 -16.83
N PHE A 54 -15.60 8.14 -17.93
CA PHE A 54 -14.38 8.95 -17.87
C PHE A 54 -14.72 10.38 -17.43
N ASP A 55 -13.99 10.87 -16.46
CA ASP A 55 -14.06 12.22 -15.92
C ASP A 55 -12.62 12.73 -15.73
N ALA A 56 -12.25 13.75 -16.51
CA ALA A 56 -10.89 14.28 -16.53
C ALA A 56 -10.50 14.93 -15.19
N ASP A 57 -11.43 15.62 -14.54
CA ASP A 57 -11.19 16.27 -13.26
C ASP A 57 -10.98 15.23 -12.15
N ALA A 58 -11.82 14.19 -12.11
CA ALA A 58 -11.67 13.09 -11.18
C ALA A 58 -10.38 12.28 -11.43
N ALA A 59 -10.00 12.07 -12.69
CA ALA A 59 -8.74 11.43 -13.06
C ALA A 59 -7.54 12.26 -12.59
N ARG A 60 -7.55 13.58 -12.85
CA ARG A 60 -6.50 14.50 -12.40
C ARG A 60 -6.39 14.51 -10.88
N ALA A 61 -7.51 14.64 -10.18
CA ALA A 61 -7.54 14.62 -8.72
C ALA A 61 -6.97 13.32 -8.12
N ALA A 62 -7.25 12.16 -8.73
CA ALA A 62 -6.67 10.90 -8.30
C ALA A 62 -5.15 10.83 -8.53
N LEU A 63 -4.67 11.32 -9.68
CA LEU A 63 -3.23 11.41 -9.96
C LEU A 63 -2.52 12.40 -9.02
N ASP A 64 -3.13 13.53 -8.69
CA ASP A 64 -2.55 14.51 -7.76
C ASP A 64 -2.36 13.90 -6.36
N ARG A 65 -3.34 13.12 -5.87
CA ARG A 65 -3.17 12.38 -4.62
C ARG A 65 -2.09 11.30 -4.72
N LEU A 66 -1.94 10.62 -5.85
CA LEU A 66 -0.82 9.69 -6.08
C LEU A 66 0.54 10.42 -6.00
N VAL A 67 0.65 11.65 -6.51
CA VAL A 67 1.86 12.49 -6.37
C VAL A 67 2.14 12.78 -4.89
N GLU A 68 1.13 13.19 -4.12
CA GLU A 68 1.26 13.49 -2.69
C GLU A 68 1.70 12.24 -1.90
N GLU A 69 1.02 11.12 -2.10
CA GLU A 69 1.37 9.86 -1.42
C GLU A 69 2.76 9.36 -1.80
N ALA A 70 3.14 9.44 -3.08
CA ALA A 70 4.48 9.03 -3.54
C ALA A 70 5.58 9.84 -2.85
N ARG A 71 5.42 11.16 -2.76
CA ARG A 71 6.37 12.05 -2.08
C ARG A 71 6.44 11.81 -0.56
N ALA A 72 5.37 11.30 0.04
CA ALA A 72 5.32 10.97 1.46
C ALA A 72 5.98 9.61 1.78
N ILE A 73 6.14 8.71 0.79
CA ILE A 73 6.68 7.36 1.01
C ILE A 73 8.00 7.36 1.78
N PRO A 74 9.05 8.15 1.41
CA PRO A 74 10.31 8.11 2.15
C PRO A 74 10.14 8.42 3.64
N GLY A 75 9.33 9.43 3.98
CA GLY A 75 9.06 9.80 5.37
C GLY A 75 8.47 8.68 6.21
N HIS A 76 7.61 7.83 5.63
CA HIS A 76 7.04 6.67 6.32
C HIS A 76 8.09 5.58 6.60
N PHE A 77 9.25 5.61 5.95
CA PHE A 77 10.31 4.62 6.10
C PHE A 77 11.59 5.15 6.77
N GLU A 78 11.65 6.41 7.21
CA GLU A 78 12.78 6.95 7.97
C GLU A 78 13.04 6.15 9.25
N VAL A 79 11.98 5.76 9.95
CA VAL A 79 12.09 4.91 11.13
C VAL A 79 12.07 3.45 10.70
N ARG A 80 13.15 2.71 11.03
CA ARG A 80 13.20 1.27 10.82
C ARG A 80 12.39 0.59 11.94
N ASP A 81 11.14 0.24 11.63
CA ASP A 81 10.28 -0.53 12.52
C ASP A 81 10.06 -1.94 11.95
N VAL A 82 10.50 -2.92 12.69
CA VAL A 82 10.38 -4.36 12.41
C VAL A 82 9.67 -5.11 13.55
N SER A 83 8.93 -4.38 14.39
CA SER A 83 8.25 -4.91 15.58
C SER A 83 7.09 -5.86 15.27
N ALA A 84 6.54 -5.80 14.04
CA ALA A 84 5.48 -6.67 13.56
C ALA A 84 5.83 -7.23 12.17
N PRO A 85 5.19 -8.31 11.72
CA PRO A 85 5.40 -8.83 10.37
C PRO A 85 5.15 -7.75 9.31
N SER A 86 6.13 -7.53 8.45
CA SER A 86 6.09 -6.53 7.38
C SER A 86 6.68 -7.15 6.10
N GLU A 87 6.12 -6.76 4.96
CA GLU A 87 6.68 -7.11 3.65
C GLU A 87 7.81 -6.16 3.21
N ALA A 88 8.13 -5.12 4.00
CA ALA A 88 9.24 -4.23 3.74
C ALA A 88 10.57 -4.96 3.92
N ARG A 89 11.41 -4.95 2.87
CA ARG A 89 12.73 -5.59 2.92
C ARG A 89 13.74 -4.68 3.60
N GLU A 90 14.70 -5.28 4.32
CA GLU A 90 15.83 -4.57 4.94
C GLU A 90 16.61 -3.69 3.96
N LEU A 91 16.58 -4.03 2.69
CA LEU A 91 17.25 -3.30 1.62
C LEU A 91 16.80 -1.83 1.52
N ILE A 92 15.58 -1.51 1.96
CA ILE A 92 15.07 -0.14 2.03
C ILE A 92 16.04 0.76 2.80
N TRP A 93 16.47 0.32 3.98
CA TRP A 93 17.29 1.14 4.88
C TRP A 93 18.78 1.13 4.55
N THR A 94 19.25 0.14 3.79
CA THR A 94 20.63 0.11 3.29
C THR A 94 20.80 0.87 1.98
N GLU A 95 19.72 1.09 1.23
CA GLU A 95 19.69 1.79 -0.05
C GLU A 95 18.65 2.92 -0.06
N PHE A 96 18.53 3.66 1.05
CA PHE A 96 17.42 4.61 1.28
C PHE A 96 17.31 5.69 0.19
N ASP A 97 18.43 6.20 -0.32
CA ASP A 97 18.43 7.19 -1.41
C ASP A 97 17.87 6.60 -2.70
N ALA A 98 18.24 5.36 -3.04
CA ALA A 98 17.72 4.67 -4.21
C ALA A 98 16.23 4.31 -4.05
N PHE A 99 15.81 3.95 -2.85
CA PHE A 99 14.41 3.73 -2.51
C PHE A 99 13.58 5.01 -2.66
N SER A 100 14.09 6.14 -2.13
CA SER A 100 13.46 7.45 -2.25
C SER A 100 13.37 7.91 -3.70
N GLY A 101 14.42 7.64 -4.50
CA GLY A 101 14.42 7.95 -5.94
C GLY A 101 13.29 7.24 -6.71
N LEU A 102 12.96 5.99 -6.36
CA LEU A 102 11.81 5.30 -6.99
C LEU A 102 10.46 5.88 -6.57
N ALA A 103 10.36 6.42 -5.36
CA ALA A 103 9.17 7.17 -4.94
C ALA A 103 9.01 8.47 -5.75
N ASP A 104 10.12 9.18 -5.99
CA ASP A 104 10.13 10.38 -6.85
C ASP A 104 9.79 10.03 -8.31
N GLU A 105 10.26 8.90 -8.84
CA GLU A 105 9.87 8.43 -10.17
C GLU A 105 8.36 8.18 -10.26
N MET A 106 7.75 7.59 -9.24
CA MET A 106 6.29 7.41 -9.19
C MET A 106 5.57 8.76 -9.16
N ALA A 107 6.03 9.72 -8.35
CA ALA A 107 5.45 11.06 -8.30
C ALA A 107 5.55 11.76 -9.66
N ASN A 108 6.71 11.69 -10.31
CA ASN A 108 6.93 12.27 -11.64
C ASN A 108 6.04 11.62 -12.71
N ALA A 109 5.87 10.30 -12.68
CA ALA A 109 4.98 9.59 -13.59
C ALA A 109 3.51 10.04 -13.42
N ALA A 110 3.06 10.24 -12.18
CA ALA A 110 1.69 10.67 -11.88
C ALA A 110 1.41 12.14 -12.29
N MET A 111 2.41 12.96 -12.55
CA MET A 111 2.25 14.31 -13.10
C MET A 111 1.95 14.34 -14.61
N GLY A 112 1.90 13.19 -15.28
CA GLY A 112 1.58 13.09 -16.71
C GLY A 112 0.16 13.57 -17.05
N PRO A 113 -0.15 13.76 -18.35
CA PRO A 113 -1.45 14.25 -18.83
C PRO A 113 -2.58 13.26 -18.54
N ALA A 114 -3.80 13.78 -18.32
CA ALA A 114 -4.99 12.99 -18.00
C ALA A 114 -6.28 13.55 -18.62
N ASP A 115 -6.16 14.40 -19.63
CA ASP A 115 -7.27 15.14 -20.23
C ASP A 115 -8.18 14.26 -21.11
N THR A 116 -7.68 13.11 -21.52
CA THR A 116 -8.41 12.14 -22.34
C THR A 116 -8.18 10.71 -21.81
N PRO A 117 -9.05 9.73 -22.12
CA PRO A 117 -8.82 8.33 -21.77
C PRO A 117 -7.47 7.80 -22.27
N GLU A 118 -7.01 8.25 -23.43
CA GLU A 118 -5.74 7.82 -24.02
C GLU A 118 -4.54 8.38 -23.25
N THR A 119 -4.53 9.69 -22.96
CA THR A 119 -3.43 10.30 -22.17
C THR A 119 -3.41 9.78 -20.75
N LEU A 120 -4.59 9.60 -20.12
CA LEU A 120 -4.69 8.95 -18.80
C LEU A 120 -4.11 7.54 -18.81
N ARG A 121 -4.40 6.75 -19.87
CA ARG A 121 -3.85 5.38 -20.00
C ARG A 121 -2.32 5.38 -20.03
N GLN A 122 -1.72 6.26 -20.81
CA GLN A 122 -0.26 6.38 -20.93
C GLN A 122 0.35 6.76 -19.58
N THR A 123 -0.20 7.76 -18.91
CA THR A 123 0.21 8.18 -17.58
C THR A 123 0.08 7.04 -16.57
N PHE A 124 -1.04 6.32 -16.57
CA PHE A 124 -1.28 5.24 -15.62
C PHE A 124 -0.37 4.01 -15.85
N ILE A 125 0.02 3.75 -17.10
CA ILE A 125 1.03 2.72 -17.41
C ILE A 125 2.39 3.11 -16.80
N ALA A 126 2.80 4.38 -16.91
CA ALA A 126 4.05 4.84 -16.32
C ALA A 126 4.03 4.77 -14.77
N VAL A 127 2.92 5.16 -14.14
CA VAL A 127 2.71 4.98 -12.68
C VAL A 127 2.82 3.51 -12.29
N GLY A 128 2.16 2.61 -13.02
CA GLY A 128 2.21 1.17 -12.76
C GLY A 128 3.62 0.59 -12.89
N ALA A 129 4.41 1.06 -13.85
CA ALA A 129 5.81 0.65 -14.01
C ALA A 129 6.67 1.09 -12.81
N ALA A 130 6.50 2.32 -12.32
CA ALA A 130 7.20 2.82 -11.14
C ALA A 130 6.81 2.03 -9.87
N CYS A 131 5.52 1.74 -9.67
CA CYS A 131 5.04 0.87 -8.58
C CYS A 131 5.70 -0.51 -8.64
N GLY A 132 5.74 -1.12 -9.83
CA GLY A 132 6.34 -2.44 -10.06
C GLY A 132 7.84 -2.46 -9.74
N ALA A 133 8.59 -1.48 -10.21
CA ALA A 133 10.03 -1.38 -9.98
C ALA A 133 10.39 -1.28 -8.49
N CYS A 134 9.65 -0.45 -7.74
CA CYS A 134 9.83 -0.32 -6.30
C CYS A 134 9.50 -1.63 -5.56
N HIS A 135 8.33 -2.22 -5.84
CA HIS A 135 7.90 -3.46 -5.18
C HIS A 135 8.78 -4.66 -5.51
N GLU A 136 9.26 -4.79 -6.73
CA GLU A 136 10.18 -5.87 -7.11
C GLU A 136 11.44 -5.87 -6.24
N LYS A 137 11.98 -4.70 -5.95
CA LYS A 137 13.23 -4.53 -5.21
C LYS A 137 13.04 -4.55 -3.69
N TYR A 138 12.01 -3.84 -3.19
CA TYR A 138 11.89 -3.49 -1.78
C TYR A 138 10.74 -4.17 -1.04
N ARG A 139 9.86 -4.89 -1.74
CA ARG A 139 8.78 -5.67 -1.13
C ARG A 139 9.11 -7.15 -1.13
N ALA A 140 8.92 -7.83 0.00
CA ALA A 140 9.03 -9.28 0.07
C ALA A 140 7.91 -9.94 -0.74
N LYS A 141 8.23 -11.00 -1.46
CA LYS A 141 7.22 -11.84 -2.13
C LYS A 141 6.55 -12.68 -1.06
N THR A 142 5.23 -12.66 -1.01
CA THR A 142 4.43 -13.62 -0.26
C THR A 142 4.18 -14.83 -1.15
N ASP A 143 4.57 -16.00 -0.66
CA ASP A 143 4.28 -17.30 -1.31
C ASP A 143 2.79 -17.61 -1.24
#